data_31eece09c9a03402a03d6d712a1a13be
#
_entry.id   31eece09c9a03402a03d6d712a1a13be
#
_cell.length_a   1.000
_cell.length_b   1.000
_cell.length_c   1.000
_cell.angle_alpha   90.00
_cell.angle_beta   90.00
_cell.angle_gamma   90.00
#
_symmetry.space_group_name_H-M   'P 1'
#
loop_
_entity.id
_entity.type
_entity.pdbx_description
1 polymer ?
#
loop_
_entity_poly.entity_id
_entity_poly.type
_entity_poly.pdbx_seq_one_letter_code
_entity_poly.pdbx_strand_id
1 'polypeptide(L)'
;MALSNIERHYNKHPEDKRLLRRHGIVEFETTMFYIHKYLKPNDYILDVGAGTGRYTSALTAEGFKVKAVELVQRNIDVFLKRDPDADVVKGDARDMYMIPDNVADVTILLGPLYHLIGDEEKVKSLLEAKRVTKPGGLIF
;
A
#
# COMPACT_ATOMS: atom_id res chain seq x y z
N MET A 1 5.87 -22.70 -7.45
CA MET A 1 6.00 -22.20 -6.06
C MET A 1 4.62 -22.15 -5.41
N ALA A 2 4.47 -22.66 -4.21
CA ALA A 2 3.16 -22.64 -3.53
C ALA A 2 2.79 -21.20 -3.14
N LEU A 3 1.55 -20.80 -3.42
CA LEU A 3 1.03 -19.50 -3.01
C LEU A 3 1.06 -19.37 -1.47
N SER A 4 1.43 -18.21 -0.96
CA SER A 4 1.31 -17.89 0.47
C SER A 4 -0.15 -17.92 0.92
N ASN A 5 -0.40 -18.00 2.22
CA ASN A 5 -1.77 -17.95 2.75
C ASN A 5 -2.48 -16.63 2.38
N ILE A 6 -1.72 -15.55 2.29
CA ILE A 6 -2.21 -14.22 1.89
C ILE A 6 -2.63 -14.24 0.42
N GLU A 7 -1.80 -14.74 -0.47
CA GLU A 7 -2.14 -14.85 -1.90
C GLU A 7 -3.36 -15.74 -2.13
N ARG A 8 -3.49 -16.85 -1.38
CA ARG A 8 -4.68 -17.71 -1.45
C ARG A 8 -5.95 -17.01 -0.97
N HIS A 9 -5.85 -16.18 0.09
CA HIS A 9 -6.98 -15.41 0.61
C HIS A 9 -7.49 -14.40 -0.44
N TYR A 10 -6.61 -13.58 -1.01
CA TYR A 10 -6.98 -12.57 -2.00
C TYR A 10 -7.45 -13.17 -3.34
N ASN A 11 -6.94 -14.34 -3.72
CA ASN A 11 -7.46 -15.04 -4.90
C ASN A 11 -8.90 -15.51 -4.73
N LYS A 12 -9.35 -15.77 -3.49
CA LYS A 12 -10.74 -16.16 -3.18
C LYS A 12 -11.65 -14.96 -2.89
N HIS A 13 -11.11 -13.86 -2.35
CA HIS A 13 -11.86 -12.70 -1.89
C HIS A 13 -11.34 -11.43 -2.57
N PRO A 14 -11.89 -11.04 -3.76
CA PRO A 14 -11.44 -9.87 -4.52
C PRO A 14 -11.58 -8.57 -3.72
N GLU A 15 -10.48 -7.88 -3.52
CA GLU A 15 -10.40 -6.61 -2.77
C GLU A 15 -11.11 -5.47 -3.49
N ASP A 16 -11.11 -5.47 -4.83
CA ASP A 16 -11.75 -4.46 -5.67
C ASP A 16 -13.24 -4.24 -5.34
N LYS A 17 -13.94 -5.32 -4.94
CA LYS A 17 -15.35 -5.25 -4.55
C LYS A 17 -15.58 -4.80 -3.11
N ARG A 18 -14.62 -5.03 -2.21
CA ARG A 18 -14.73 -4.63 -0.79
C ARG A 18 -14.81 -3.12 -0.64
N LEU A 19 -13.94 -2.40 -1.32
CA LEU A 19 -13.83 -0.94 -1.21
C LEU A 19 -14.97 -0.17 -1.91
N LEU A 20 -15.77 -0.84 -2.76
CA LEU A 20 -16.95 -0.26 -3.39
C LEU A 20 -18.22 -0.39 -2.54
N ARG A 21 -18.19 -1.15 -1.44
CA ARG A 21 -19.31 -1.26 -0.49
C ARG A 21 -19.38 0.00 0.39
N ARG A 22 -20.57 0.29 0.96
CA ARG A 22 -20.78 1.47 1.84
C ARG A 22 -19.70 1.61 2.92
N HIS A 23 -19.34 0.51 3.61
CA HIS A 23 -18.29 0.52 4.64
C HIS A 23 -16.90 0.85 4.05
N GLY A 24 -16.58 0.32 2.89
CA GLY A 24 -15.32 0.61 2.20
C GLY A 24 -15.22 2.07 1.73
N ILE A 25 -16.33 2.70 1.37
CA ILE A 25 -16.36 4.13 1.01
C ILE A 25 -16.06 4.97 2.24
N VAL A 26 -16.71 4.71 3.38
CA VAL A 26 -16.46 5.44 4.63
C VAL A 26 -15.03 5.27 5.11
N GLU A 27 -14.51 4.04 5.08
CA GLU A 27 -13.11 3.74 5.40
C GLU A 27 -12.15 4.55 4.53
N PHE A 28 -12.37 4.53 3.22
CA PHE A 28 -11.54 5.25 2.26
C PHE A 28 -11.57 6.76 2.49
N GLU A 29 -12.75 7.36 2.56
CA GLU A 29 -12.91 8.81 2.74
C GLU A 29 -12.31 9.29 4.09
N THR A 30 -12.53 8.52 5.15
CA THR A 30 -11.95 8.84 6.46
C THR A 30 -10.43 8.75 6.43
N THR A 31 -9.90 7.71 5.84
CA THR A 31 -8.44 7.53 5.70
C THR A 31 -7.82 8.65 4.87
N MET A 32 -8.40 8.97 3.72
CA MET A 32 -7.94 10.06 2.86
C MET A 32 -7.99 11.42 3.58
N PHE A 33 -9.04 11.68 4.37
CA PHE A 33 -9.13 12.88 5.19
C PHE A 33 -7.93 13.01 6.14
N TYR A 34 -7.57 11.93 6.83
CA TYR A 34 -6.40 11.97 7.73
C TYR A 34 -5.07 12.04 6.98
N ILE A 35 -4.91 11.35 5.87
CA ILE A 35 -3.73 11.45 5.03
C ILE A 35 -3.54 12.90 4.56
N HIS A 36 -4.57 13.53 3.96
CA HIS A 36 -4.53 14.90 3.46
C HIS A 36 -4.16 15.93 4.54
N LYS A 37 -4.55 15.69 5.79
CA LYS A 37 -4.22 16.59 6.91
C LYS A 37 -2.72 16.79 7.10
N TYR A 38 -1.91 15.82 6.67
CA TYR A 38 -0.47 15.81 6.91
C TYR A 38 0.37 15.84 5.64
N LEU A 39 -0.23 15.63 4.47
CA LEU A 39 0.48 15.72 3.20
C LEU A 39 0.95 17.14 2.92
N LYS A 40 2.16 17.25 2.36
CA LYS A 40 2.73 18.48 1.86
C LYS A 40 2.85 18.44 0.34
N PRO A 41 2.84 19.59 -0.34
CA PRO A 41 3.08 19.62 -1.77
C PRO A 41 4.40 18.92 -2.15
N ASN A 42 4.34 18.10 -3.19
CA ASN A 42 5.47 17.32 -3.70
C ASN A 42 5.97 16.18 -2.82
N ASP A 43 5.23 15.79 -1.77
CA ASP A 43 5.56 14.58 -1.02
C ASP A 43 5.64 13.37 -1.96
N TYR A 44 6.67 12.55 -1.77
CA TYR A 44 6.78 11.24 -2.40
C TYR A 44 6.16 10.19 -1.49
N ILE A 45 5.15 9.51 -2.00
CA ILE A 45 4.32 8.58 -1.23
C ILE A 45 4.65 7.13 -1.63
N LEU A 46 4.83 6.28 -0.63
CA LEU A 46 4.94 4.83 -0.81
C LEU A 46 3.68 4.17 -0.24
N ASP A 47 2.92 3.47 -1.10
CA ASP A 47 1.71 2.73 -0.72
C ASP A 47 2.03 1.24 -0.60
N VAL A 48 2.19 0.75 0.63
CA VAL A 48 2.62 -0.63 0.92
C VAL A 48 1.41 -1.51 1.22
N GLY A 49 1.26 -2.58 0.45
CA GLY A 49 0.06 -3.40 0.45
C GLY A 49 -1.09 -2.71 -0.26
N ALA A 50 -0.78 -2.11 -1.40
CA ALA A 50 -1.70 -1.23 -2.15
C ALA A 50 -2.98 -1.93 -2.65
N GLY A 51 -3.03 -3.26 -2.62
CA GLY A 51 -4.16 -4.03 -3.14
C GLY A 51 -4.37 -3.73 -4.62
N THR A 52 -5.59 -3.34 -4.99
CA THR A 52 -5.91 -2.92 -6.36
C THR A 52 -5.63 -1.43 -6.61
N GLY A 53 -4.88 -0.76 -5.73
CA GLY A 53 -4.32 0.57 -5.94
C GLY A 53 -5.27 1.74 -5.72
N ARG A 54 -6.30 1.61 -4.89
CA ARG A 54 -7.29 2.67 -4.70
C ARG A 54 -6.69 3.96 -4.14
N TYR A 55 -5.86 3.86 -3.11
CA TYR A 55 -5.16 5.03 -2.55
C TYR A 55 -4.12 5.57 -3.52
N THR A 56 -3.32 4.70 -4.13
CA THR A 56 -2.33 5.08 -5.14
C THR A 56 -2.98 5.87 -6.28
N SER A 57 -4.08 5.36 -6.86
CA SER A 57 -4.77 6.04 -7.99
C SER A 57 -5.32 7.39 -7.58
N ALA A 58 -5.97 7.49 -6.40
CA ALA A 58 -6.53 8.75 -5.91
C ALA A 58 -5.43 9.80 -5.70
N LEU A 59 -4.36 9.46 -4.99
CA LEU A 59 -3.26 10.38 -4.70
C LEU A 59 -2.47 10.77 -5.96
N THR A 60 -2.30 9.84 -6.91
CA THR A 60 -1.69 10.14 -8.21
C THR A 60 -2.55 11.12 -9.02
N ALA A 61 -3.87 10.94 -9.02
CA ALA A 61 -4.81 11.87 -9.68
C ALA A 61 -4.78 13.28 -9.07
N GLU A 62 -4.41 13.41 -7.81
CA GLU A 62 -4.21 14.68 -7.11
C GLU A 62 -2.84 15.32 -7.39
N GLY A 63 -1.97 14.65 -8.15
CA GLY A 63 -0.65 15.14 -8.56
C GLY A 63 0.52 14.71 -7.68
N PHE A 64 0.30 13.83 -6.69
CA PHE A 64 1.39 13.27 -5.92
C PHE A 64 2.16 12.21 -6.72
N LYS A 65 3.45 12.09 -6.43
CA LYS A 65 4.26 10.98 -6.93
C LYS A 65 4.08 9.80 -5.98
N VAL A 66 3.45 8.73 -6.46
CA VAL A 66 3.13 7.56 -5.65
C VAL A 66 3.76 6.32 -6.26
N LYS A 67 4.43 5.52 -5.43
CA LYS A 67 4.86 4.17 -5.77
C LYS A 67 4.10 3.16 -4.91
N ALA A 68 3.58 2.13 -5.54
CA ALA A 68 2.87 1.04 -4.87
C ALA A 68 3.76 -0.21 -4.73
N VAL A 69 3.65 -0.87 -3.58
CA VAL A 69 4.19 -2.22 -3.34
C VAL A 69 3.02 -3.14 -3.03
N GLU A 70 2.88 -4.23 -3.77
CA GLU A 70 1.79 -5.20 -3.58
C GLU A 70 2.33 -6.63 -3.69
N LEU A 71 1.90 -7.50 -2.78
CA LEU A 71 2.37 -8.89 -2.72
C LEU A 71 1.65 -9.78 -3.75
N VAL A 72 0.36 -9.55 -3.95
CA VAL A 72 -0.53 -10.46 -4.69
C VAL A 72 -0.58 -10.09 -6.17
N GLN A 73 -0.05 -10.94 -7.03
CA GLN A 73 0.01 -10.68 -8.48
C GLN A 73 -1.36 -10.34 -9.07
N ARG A 74 -2.41 -11.06 -8.67
CA ARG A 74 -3.78 -10.78 -9.12
C ARG A 74 -4.22 -9.33 -8.84
N ASN A 75 -3.88 -8.80 -7.68
CA ASN A 75 -4.20 -7.41 -7.32
C ASN A 75 -3.45 -6.44 -8.24
N ILE A 76 -2.17 -6.70 -8.51
CA ILE A 76 -1.36 -5.91 -9.44
C ILE A 76 -1.97 -5.94 -10.85
N ASP A 77 -2.40 -7.11 -11.32
CA ASP A 77 -2.99 -7.26 -12.65
C ASP A 77 -4.30 -6.46 -12.78
N VAL A 78 -5.16 -6.51 -11.74
CA VAL A 78 -6.39 -5.70 -11.68
C VAL A 78 -6.07 -4.22 -11.64
N PHE A 79 -5.07 -3.82 -10.86
CA PHE A 79 -4.62 -2.45 -10.74
C PHE A 79 -4.12 -1.91 -12.11
N LEU A 80 -3.18 -2.59 -12.73
CA LEU A 80 -2.60 -2.17 -14.02
C LEU A 80 -3.60 -2.23 -15.18
N LYS A 81 -4.63 -3.07 -15.10
CA LYS A 81 -5.72 -3.06 -16.09
C LYS A 81 -6.53 -1.77 -16.04
N ARG A 82 -6.72 -1.19 -14.86
CA ARG A 82 -7.42 0.08 -14.68
C ARG A 82 -6.50 1.28 -14.91
N ASP A 83 -5.30 1.23 -14.35
CA ASP A 83 -4.31 2.30 -14.40
C ASP A 83 -2.99 1.78 -14.99
N PRO A 84 -2.87 1.68 -16.32
CA PRO A 84 -1.71 1.05 -16.98
C PRO A 84 -0.37 1.74 -16.69
N ASP A 85 -0.38 3.02 -16.36
CA ASP A 85 0.81 3.83 -16.09
C ASP A 85 1.18 3.89 -14.58
N ALA A 86 0.47 3.13 -13.74
CA ALA A 86 0.75 3.12 -12.31
C ALA A 86 2.14 2.56 -12.00
N ASP A 87 2.87 3.24 -11.10
CA ASP A 87 4.17 2.75 -10.61
C ASP A 87 3.93 1.73 -9.50
N VAL A 88 3.78 0.48 -9.87
CA VAL A 88 3.57 -0.63 -8.92
C VAL A 88 4.63 -1.72 -9.10
N VAL A 89 5.12 -2.24 -7.98
CA VAL A 89 6.09 -3.33 -7.93
C VAL A 89 5.58 -4.45 -7.03
N LYS A 90 5.84 -5.69 -7.44
CA LYS A 90 5.56 -6.84 -6.59
C LYS A 90 6.57 -6.89 -5.45
N GLY A 91 6.09 -6.96 -4.20
CA GLY A 91 6.94 -6.99 -3.02
C GLY A 91 6.19 -7.37 -1.76
N ASP A 92 6.96 -7.79 -0.76
CA ASP A 92 6.48 -8.13 0.57
C ASP A 92 6.78 -6.96 1.53
N ALA A 93 5.80 -6.53 2.31
CA ALA A 93 5.96 -5.46 3.29
C ALA A 93 7.02 -5.76 4.36
N ARG A 94 7.40 -7.03 4.53
CA ARG A 94 8.43 -7.48 5.48
C ARG A 94 9.85 -7.43 4.92
N ASP A 95 9.97 -7.27 3.61
CA ASP A 95 11.24 -7.23 2.88
C ASP A 95 11.06 -6.46 1.57
N MET A 96 11.24 -5.16 1.64
CA MET A 96 11.14 -4.26 0.49
C MET A 96 12.53 -3.89 -0.06
N TYR A 97 13.41 -4.89 -0.25
CA TYR A 97 14.80 -4.70 -0.71
C TYR A 97 14.90 -3.85 -2.00
N MET A 98 13.85 -3.84 -2.83
CA MET A 98 13.79 -3.06 -4.06
C MET A 98 13.53 -1.56 -3.83
N ILE A 99 13.17 -1.16 -2.62
CA ILE A 99 12.92 0.23 -2.24
C ILE A 99 14.13 0.75 -1.45
N PRO A 100 14.77 1.84 -1.87
CA PRO A 100 15.89 2.44 -1.14
C PRO A 100 15.51 2.94 0.25
N ASP A 101 16.51 3.07 1.12
CA ASP A 101 16.36 3.69 2.43
C ASP A 101 16.00 5.18 2.29
N ASN A 102 15.18 5.68 3.22
CA ASN A 102 14.89 7.11 3.36
C ASN A 102 14.41 7.79 2.06
N VAL A 103 13.58 7.11 1.28
CA VAL A 103 13.11 7.62 -0.01
C VAL A 103 11.73 8.28 0.06
N ALA A 104 10.83 7.77 0.91
CA ALA A 104 9.46 8.25 1.01
C ALA A 104 9.31 9.37 2.05
N ASP A 105 8.57 10.41 1.70
CA ASP A 105 8.12 11.43 2.67
C ASP A 105 6.96 10.88 3.51
N VAL A 106 6.12 10.07 2.89
CA VAL A 106 4.98 9.40 3.53
C VAL A 106 4.91 7.94 3.08
N THR A 107 4.76 7.04 4.03
CA THR A 107 4.49 5.61 3.78
C THR A 107 3.11 5.24 4.30
N ILE A 108 2.29 4.64 3.46
CA ILE A 108 0.98 4.11 3.80
C ILE A 108 1.11 2.60 4.01
N LEU A 109 0.73 2.10 5.18
CA LEU A 109 0.82 0.69 5.58
C LEU A 109 -0.49 0.23 6.23
N LEU A 110 -1.60 0.32 5.51
CA LEU A 110 -2.94 0.11 6.06
C LEU A 110 -3.39 -1.36 6.06
N GLY A 111 -2.96 -2.15 5.09
CA GLY A 111 -3.45 -3.53 4.89
C GLY A 111 -2.57 -4.64 5.45
N PRO A 112 -1.23 -4.60 5.28
CA PRO A 112 -0.37 -5.75 5.55
C PRO A 112 -0.43 -6.30 6.97
N LEU A 113 -0.56 -5.44 7.98
CA LEU A 113 -0.55 -5.84 9.39
C LEU A 113 -1.72 -6.76 9.79
N TYR A 114 -2.84 -6.71 9.06
CA TYR A 114 -3.98 -7.59 9.31
C TYR A 114 -3.71 -9.05 8.90
N HIS A 115 -2.80 -9.25 7.96
CA HIS A 115 -2.50 -10.56 7.38
C HIS A 115 -1.26 -11.22 7.98
N LEU A 116 -0.47 -10.47 8.75
CA LEU A 116 0.73 -10.98 9.38
C LEU A 116 0.41 -11.65 10.72
N ILE A 117 0.80 -12.92 10.83
CA ILE A 117 0.59 -13.73 12.01
C ILE A 117 1.85 -13.65 12.89
N GLY A 118 1.64 -13.27 14.15
CA GLY A 118 2.73 -13.11 15.11
C GLY A 118 3.38 -11.74 15.08
N ASP A 119 3.93 -11.37 16.24
CA ASP A 119 4.47 -10.02 16.44
C ASP A 119 5.78 -9.80 15.68
N GLU A 120 6.59 -10.85 15.52
CA GLU A 120 7.85 -10.76 14.77
C GLU A 120 7.64 -10.32 13.31
N GLU A 121 6.62 -10.86 12.64
CA GLU A 121 6.32 -10.52 11.25
C GLU A 121 5.78 -9.09 11.12
N LYS A 122 4.97 -8.66 12.08
CA LYS A 122 4.50 -7.27 12.15
C LYS A 122 5.64 -6.30 12.40
N VAL A 123 6.55 -6.63 13.31
CA VAL A 123 7.74 -5.82 13.61
C VAL A 123 8.63 -5.69 12.39
N LYS A 124 8.88 -6.78 11.62
CA LYS A 124 9.64 -6.71 10.36
C LYS A 124 9.01 -5.71 9.39
N SER A 125 7.70 -5.77 9.19
CA SER A 125 6.98 -4.84 8.32
C SER A 125 7.09 -3.38 8.77
N LEU A 126 6.98 -3.13 10.08
CA LEU A 126 7.16 -1.79 10.64
C LEU A 126 8.60 -1.28 10.52
N LEU A 127 9.59 -2.15 10.68
CA LEU A 127 11.01 -1.80 10.50
C LEU A 127 11.32 -1.48 9.03
N GLU A 128 10.74 -2.21 8.09
CA GLU A 128 10.87 -1.90 6.67
C GLU A 128 10.17 -0.57 6.32
N ALA A 129 8.95 -0.34 6.82
CA ALA A 129 8.28 0.96 6.64
C ALA A 129 9.13 2.10 7.21
N LYS A 130 9.73 1.93 8.40
CA LYS A 130 10.65 2.90 8.98
C LYS A 130 11.89 3.12 8.12
N ARG A 131 12.49 2.04 7.58
CA ARG A 131 13.71 2.10 6.76
C ARG A 131 13.49 2.93 5.48
N VAL A 132 12.38 2.70 4.79
CA VAL A 132 12.07 3.38 3.51
C VAL A 132 11.57 4.80 3.70
N THR A 133 11.06 5.15 4.88
CA THR A 133 10.57 6.49 5.19
C THR A 133 11.72 7.39 5.64
N LYS A 134 11.77 8.61 5.10
CA LYS A 134 12.76 9.62 5.48
C LYS A 134 12.67 9.94 6.98
N PRO A 135 13.79 10.33 7.64
CA PRO A 135 13.74 10.92 8.96
C PRO A 135 12.78 12.12 9.00
N GLY A 136 11.84 12.11 9.95
CA GLY A 136 10.77 13.13 10.04
C GLY A 136 9.59 12.92 9.08
N GLY A 137 9.64 11.89 8.25
CA GLY A 137 8.50 11.46 7.43
C GLY A 137 7.40 10.78 8.26
N LEU A 138 6.30 10.45 7.62
CA LEU A 138 5.11 9.90 8.28
C LEU A 138 4.81 8.47 7.81
N ILE A 139 4.29 7.66 8.72
CA ILE A 139 3.76 6.32 8.43
C ILE A 139 2.30 6.30 8.91
N PHE A 140 1.37 5.94 8.01
CA PHE A 140 -0.03 5.73 8.29
C PHE A 140 -0.37 4.25 8.34
#